data_3d3d33d8998fb4a7cb2b4634a13cc6be
#
_entry.id   3d3d33d8998fb4a7cb2b4634a13cc6be
#
_cell.length_a   1.000
_cell.length_b   1.000
_cell.length_c   1.000
_cell.angle_alpha   90.00
_cell.angle_beta   90.00
_cell.angle_gamma   90.00
#
_symmetry.space_group_name_H-M   'P 1'
#
loop_
_entity.id
_entity.type
_entity.pdbx_description
1 polymer ?
#
loop_
_entity_poly.entity_id
_entity_poly.type
_entity_poly.pdbx_seq_one_letter_code
_entity_poly.pdbx_strand_id
1 'polypeptide(L)'
;MQHPAVAMAIVVGLKDEHYGEVVGAFLAAEEGHQRPEKAEVVDWVRRQLGKHKAPTHVFWLGHDGIPATVPLTGSGKVRKFEMAQLGNKVLEESRKTSKL
;
A
#
# COMPACT_ATOMS: atom_id res chain seq x y z
N MET A 1 -14.50 -6.52 -6.80
CA MET A 1 -15.07 -6.97 -5.52
C MET A 1 -14.51 -6.13 -4.38
N GLN A 2 -15.37 -5.60 -3.53
CA GLN A 2 -14.97 -4.71 -2.44
C GLN A 2 -14.82 -5.48 -1.14
N HIS A 3 -13.84 -5.08 -0.35
CA HIS A 3 -13.66 -5.62 1.00
C HIS A 3 -14.44 -4.73 1.97
N PRO A 4 -15.25 -5.29 2.88
CA PRO A 4 -16.08 -4.48 3.77
C PRO A 4 -15.29 -3.58 4.73
N ALA A 5 -14.07 -3.97 5.09
CA ALA A 5 -13.24 -3.20 6.01
C ALA A 5 -12.26 -2.26 5.30
N VAL A 6 -12.22 -2.24 3.97
CA VAL A 6 -11.29 -1.42 3.17
C VAL A 6 -12.07 -0.45 2.30
N ALA A 7 -11.92 0.85 2.57
CA ALA A 7 -12.61 1.89 1.80
C ALA A 7 -11.92 2.21 0.48
N MET A 8 -10.59 2.05 0.42
CA MET A 8 -9.80 2.40 -0.76
C MET A 8 -8.55 1.52 -0.80
N ALA A 9 -8.15 1.11 -1.99
CA ALA A 9 -6.92 0.38 -2.21
C ALA A 9 -6.18 0.95 -3.42
N ILE A 10 -4.90 1.28 -3.24
CA ILE A 10 -4.04 1.81 -4.30
C ILE A 10 -2.84 0.89 -4.40
N VAL A 11 -2.64 0.28 -5.57
CA VAL A 11 -1.56 -0.68 -5.79
C VAL A 11 -0.48 -0.04 -6.66
N VAL A 12 0.79 -0.15 -6.23
CA VAL A 12 1.93 0.44 -6.93
C VAL A 12 3.11 -0.52 -6.95
N GLY A 13 4.07 -0.28 -7.86
CA GLY A 13 5.34 -0.99 -7.86
C GLY A 13 6.34 -0.26 -6.97
N LEU A 14 7.06 -1.00 -6.15
CA LEU A 14 8.09 -0.46 -5.25
C LEU A 14 9.43 -1.09 -5.57
N LYS A 15 10.51 -0.33 -5.36
CA LYS A 15 11.87 -0.81 -5.61
C LYS A 15 12.26 -1.88 -4.59
N ASP A 16 12.88 -2.94 -5.08
CA ASP A 16 13.39 -4.03 -4.24
C ASP A 16 14.77 -4.45 -4.73
N GLU A 17 15.72 -4.58 -3.80
CA GLU A 17 17.09 -4.94 -4.14
C GLU A 17 17.20 -6.34 -4.73
N HIS A 18 16.36 -7.26 -4.27
CA HIS A 18 16.42 -8.66 -4.68
C HIS A 18 15.64 -8.92 -5.97
N TYR A 19 14.42 -8.41 -6.07
CA TYR A 19 13.53 -8.68 -7.19
C TYR A 19 13.42 -7.55 -8.22
N GLY A 20 14.09 -6.43 -7.98
CA GLY A 20 13.95 -5.25 -8.80
C GLY A 20 12.71 -4.43 -8.48
N GLU A 21 11.56 -5.07 -8.51
CA GLU A 21 10.29 -4.44 -8.17
C GLU A 21 9.38 -5.42 -7.45
N VAL A 22 8.66 -4.93 -6.45
CA VAL A 22 7.64 -5.70 -5.74
C VAL A 22 6.36 -4.88 -5.65
N VAL A 23 5.26 -5.55 -5.34
CA VAL A 23 3.96 -4.89 -5.23
C VAL A 23 3.77 -4.30 -3.84
N GLY A 24 3.35 -3.04 -3.78
CA GLY A 24 2.93 -2.39 -2.55
C GLY A 24 1.47 -1.98 -2.65
N ALA A 25 0.75 -2.04 -1.55
CA ALA A 25 -0.65 -1.62 -1.48
C ALA A 25 -0.84 -0.57 -0.39
N PHE A 26 -1.44 0.55 -0.74
CA PHE A 26 -1.86 1.58 0.21
C PHE A 26 -3.36 1.43 0.42
N LEU A 27 -3.78 1.27 1.67
CA LEU A 27 -5.17 0.99 2.01
C LEU A 27 -5.72 2.03 2.97
N ALA A 28 -7.00 2.37 2.77
CA ALA A 28 -7.75 3.17 3.73
C ALA A 28 -8.75 2.25 4.42
N ALA A 29 -8.76 2.26 5.75
CA ALA A 29 -9.73 1.47 6.51
C ALA A 29 -11.12 2.09 6.40
N GLU A 30 -12.14 1.24 6.31
CA GLU A 30 -13.53 1.69 6.33
C GLU A 30 -13.90 2.13 7.75
N GLU A 31 -14.55 3.27 7.87
CA GLU A 31 -14.96 3.80 9.16
C GLU A 31 -15.92 2.84 9.86
N GLY A 32 -15.73 2.66 11.16
CA GLY A 32 -16.55 1.75 11.94
C GLY A 32 -16.15 0.28 11.88
N HIS A 33 -15.14 -0.06 11.09
CA HIS A 33 -14.65 -1.43 10.97
C HIS A 33 -13.26 -1.55 11.57
N GLN A 34 -12.98 -2.68 12.17
CA GLN A 34 -11.65 -3.00 12.64
C GLN A 34 -10.75 -3.27 11.44
N ARG A 35 -9.50 -2.79 11.50
CA ARG A 35 -8.53 -3.01 10.45
C ARG A 35 -8.21 -4.51 10.34
N PRO A 36 -8.33 -5.10 9.14
CA PRO A 36 -8.05 -6.54 8.98
C PRO A 36 -6.57 -6.85 9.14
N GLU A 37 -6.27 -8.11 9.42
CA GLU A 37 -4.89 -8.56 9.53
C GLU A 37 -4.20 -8.53 8.17
N LYS A 38 -2.86 -8.39 8.19
CA LYS A 38 -2.07 -8.30 6.97
C LYS A 38 -2.31 -9.48 6.03
N ALA A 39 -2.37 -10.70 6.57
CA ALA A 39 -2.56 -11.90 5.76
C ALA A 39 -3.90 -11.88 5.01
N GLU A 40 -4.96 -11.41 5.65
CA GLU A 40 -6.27 -11.28 5.03
C GLU A 40 -6.24 -10.25 3.88
N VAL A 41 -5.60 -9.11 4.12
CA VAL A 41 -5.48 -8.06 3.12
C VAL A 41 -4.64 -8.51 1.93
N VAL A 42 -3.51 -9.16 2.19
CA VAL A 42 -2.62 -9.67 1.13
C VAL A 42 -3.39 -10.64 0.23
N ASP A 43 -4.14 -11.56 0.82
CA ASP A 43 -4.93 -12.52 0.06
C ASP A 43 -6.01 -11.83 -0.77
N TRP A 44 -6.69 -10.84 -0.18
CA TRP A 44 -7.72 -10.08 -0.89
C TRP A 44 -7.15 -9.33 -2.10
N VAL A 45 -6.02 -8.63 -1.93
CA VAL A 45 -5.39 -7.88 -3.02
C VAL A 45 -4.90 -8.85 -4.11
N ARG A 46 -4.33 -9.98 -3.71
CA ARG A 46 -3.89 -11.00 -4.66
C ARG A 46 -5.03 -11.49 -5.54
N ARG A 47 -6.22 -11.69 -4.99
CA ARG A 47 -7.39 -12.10 -5.77
C ARG A 47 -7.81 -11.04 -6.78
N GLN A 48 -7.62 -9.75 -6.46
CA GLN A 48 -7.96 -8.66 -7.36
C GLN A 48 -6.96 -8.54 -8.52
N LEU A 49 -5.67 -8.83 -8.28
CA LEU A 49 -4.61 -8.63 -9.25
C LEU A 49 -4.20 -9.89 -10.00
N GLY A 50 -4.59 -11.05 -9.51
CA GLY A 50 -4.18 -12.33 -10.07
C GLY A 50 -3.14 -13.04 -9.21
N LYS A 51 -2.92 -14.32 -9.50
CA LYS A 51 -2.17 -15.24 -8.65
C LYS A 51 -0.72 -14.82 -8.36
N HIS A 52 -0.09 -14.08 -9.28
CA HIS A 52 1.33 -13.78 -9.18
C HIS A 52 1.63 -12.38 -8.64
N LYS A 53 0.60 -11.65 -8.20
CA LYS A 53 0.77 -10.24 -7.82
C LYS A 53 0.29 -9.95 -6.40
N ALA A 54 0.70 -10.80 -5.46
CA ALA A 54 0.41 -10.53 -4.05
C ALA A 54 1.27 -9.35 -3.57
N PRO A 55 0.71 -8.43 -2.75
CA PRO A 55 1.51 -7.32 -2.24
C PRO A 55 2.54 -7.82 -1.23
N THR A 56 3.79 -7.37 -1.40
CA THR A 56 4.87 -7.63 -0.45
C THR A 56 4.77 -6.68 0.74
N HIS A 57 4.32 -5.45 0.47
CA HIS A 57 4.19 -4.41 1.49
C HIS A 57 2.77 -3.87 1.51
N VAL A 58 2.24 -3.67 2.71
CA VAL A 58 0.92 -3.09 2.92
C VAL A 58 1.07 -1.88 3.82
N PHE A 59 0.54 -0.74 3.38
CA PHE A 59 0.58 0.51 4.13
C PHE A 59 -0.86 0.98 4.39
N TRP A 60 -1.11 1.47 5.60
CA TRP A 60 -2.41 2.03 5.94
C TRP A 60 -2.33 3.55 5.92
N LEU A 61 -3.19 4.19 5.12
CA LEU A 61 -3.26 5.65 5.05
C LEU A 61 -3.59 6.23 6.42
N GLY A 62 -2.85 7.28 6.81
CA GLY A 62 -3.02 7.92 8.11
C GLY A 62 -2.29 7.24 9.25
N HIS A 63 -1.49 6.20 8.99
CA HIS A 63 -0.75 5.45 10.01
C HIS A 63 0.72 5.33 9.62
N ASP A 64 1.58 5.17 10.63
CA ASP A 64 3.01 4.86 10.45
C ASP A 64 3.75 5.81 9.50
N GLY A 65 3.44 7.09 9.60
CA GLY A 65 4.09 8.10 8.75
C GLY A 65 3.50 8.23 7.36
N ILE A 66 2.46 7.48 7.05
CA ILE A 66 1.77 7.57 5.76
C ILE A 66 0.67 8.64 5.86
N PRO A 67 0.63 9.62 4.94
CA PRO A 67 -0.44 10.63 4.96
C PRO A 67 -1.84 10.00 4.81
N ALA A 68 -2.82 10.63 5.43
CA ALA A 68 -4.21 10.17 5.31
C ALA A 68 -4.82 10.52 3.94
N THR A 69 -4.27 11.54 3.27
CA THR A 69 -4.74 11.96 1.95
C THR A 69 -3.78 11.50 0.87
N VAL A 70 -4.30 11.27 -0.33
CA VAL A 70 -3.48 10.85 -1.47
C VAL A 70 -3.36 11.98 -2.48
N PRO A 71 -2.21 12.09 -3.19
CA PRO A 71 -2.04 13.10 -4.22
C PRO A 71 -2.93 12.77 -5.42
N LEU A 72 -3.62 13.79 -5.93
CA LEU A 72 -4.51 13.63 -7.07
C LEU A 72 -4.08 14.53 -8.22
N THR A 73 -4.36 14.07 -9.45
CA THR A 73 -4.18 14.90 -10.63
C THR A 73 -5.33 15.92 -10.71
N GLY A 74 -5.24 16.87 -11.64
CA GLY A 74 -6.30 17.84 -11.86
C GLY A 74 -7.64 17.20 -12.26
N SER A 75 -7.62 15.98 -12.82
CA SER A 75 -8.83 15.24 -13.18
C SER A 75 -9.32 14.30 -12.06
N GLY A 76 -8.70 14.34 -10.88
CA GLY A 76 -9.13 13.54 -9.74
C GLY A 76 -8.57 12.13 -9.68
N LYS A 77 -7.61 11.79 -10.52
CA LYS A 77 -6.96 10.47 -10.49
C LYS A 77 -5.79 10.45 -9.52
N VAL A 78 -5.59 9.32 -8.85
CA VAL A 78 -4.46 9.15 -7.93
C VAL A 78 -3.14 9.20 -8.69
N ARG A 79 -2.19 9.97 -8.16
CA ARG A 79 -0.83 10.04 -8.71
C ARG A 79 -0.02 8.87 -8.20
N LYS A 80 -0.11 7.74 -8.89
CA LYS A 80 0.54 6.50 -8.46
C LYS A 80 2.05 6.62 -8.37
N PHE A 81 2.67 7.42 -9.24
CA PHE A 81 4.10 7.65 -9.19
C PHE A 81 4.53 8.27 -7.86
N GLU A 82 3.79 9.26 -7.37
CA GLU A 82 4.08 9.87 -6.08
C GLU A 82 3.83 8.91 -4.92
N MET A 83 2.82 8.05 -5.03
CA MET A 83 2.58 7.01 -4.03
C MET A 83 3.73 6.01 -3.99
N ALA A 84 4.26 5.63 -5.15
CA ALA A 84 5.41 4.72 -5.21
C ALA A 84 6.65 5.36 -4.58
N GLN A 85 6.90 6.64 -4.83
CA GLN A 85 8.01 7.36 -4.21
C GLN A 85 7.86 7.40 -2.69
N LEU A 86 6.65 7.65 -2.20
CA LEU A 86 6.37 7.64 -0.76
C LEU A 86 6.65 6.27 -0.16
N GLY A 87 6.18 5.21 -0.79
CA GLY A 87 6.41 3.85 -0.31
C GLY A 87 7.88 3.50 -0.26
N ASN A 88 8.64 3.86 -1.30
CA ASN A 88 10.09 3.64 -1.33
C ASN A 88 10.79 4.37 -0.20
N LYS A 89 10.38 5.61 0.07
CA LYS A 89 10.95 6.41 1.16
C LYS A 89 10.67 5.80 2.52
N VAL A 90 9.44 5.37 2.75
CA VAL A 90 9.05 4.75 4.02
C VAL A 90 9.85 3.47 4.26
N LEU A 91 10.01 2.64 3.24
CA LEU A 91 10.78 1.41 3.34
C LEU A 91 12.26 1.69 3.62
N GLU A 92 12.83 2.70 2.97
CA GLU A 92 14.21 3.08 3.19
C GLU A 92 14.44 3.55 4.63
N GLU A 93 13.55 4.39 5.15
CA GLU A 93 13.64 4.85 6.54
C GLU A 93 13.47 3.71 7.54
N SER A 94 12.59 2.77 7.25
CA SER A 94 12.39 1.58 8.08
C SER A 94 13.65 0.73 8.14
N ARG A 95 14.35 0.54 7.01
CA ARG A 95 15.62 -0.21 6.98
C ARG A 95 16.69 0.46 7.82
N LYS A 96 16.79 1.79 7.74
CA LYS A 96 17.77 2.54 8.54
C LYS A 96 17.50 2.37 10.02
N THR A 97 16.24 2.41 10.43
CA THR A 97 15.85 2.24 11.82
C THR A 97 16.17 0.82 12.31
N SER A 98 15.92 -0.19 11.49
CA SER A 98 16.12 -1.57 11.89
C SER A 98 17.61 -1.97 11.97
N LYS A 99 18.51 -1.17 11.45
CA LYS A 99 19.95 -1.40 11.56
C LYS A 99 20.56 -0.88 12.84
N LEU A 100 19.78 -0.20 13.64
CA LEU A 100 20.20 0.27 14.94
C LEU A 100 19.96 -0.83 16.00
#